data_4eba2c6a4a4882d19c577cb1425faa36
#
_entry.id   4eba2c6a4a4882d19c577cb1425faa36
#
_cell.length_a   1.000
_cell.length_b   1.000
_cell.length_c   1.000
_cell.angle_alpha   90.00
_cell.angle_beta   90.00
_cell.angle_gamma   90.00
#
_symmetry.space_group_name_H-M   'P 1'
#
loop_
_entity.id
_entity.type
_entity.pdbx_description
1 polymer ?
#
loop_
_entity_poly.entity_id
_entity_poly.type
_entity_poly.pdbx_seq_one_letter_code
_entity_poly.pdbx_strand_id
1 'polypeptide(L)'
;MLRSLFTGISGLRAHQQMLDVTSNNIANVNTAGYKSSSTVFEDTLSQTISGAGAPTGTNGGTNPVQVGLGVQLAGTEINFSQGSNQYTGRTSDLLINGDGFFVLNNGGQQTFSRAGSFSLDSAGHLVAPDGAILQSAAGGDLDLSALSSGTYKSWSVTTSGVVNGVDATGATTALGTIAMATFANPGGLMKVGDSQYQASANSGAAQIGGANTGGRGSLTPGYLEMSNVDLAAELTNLIISERGFQANSRVITTSDEVLQSLISLKN
;
A
#
# COMPACT_ATOMS: atom_id res chain seq x y z
N MET A 1 34.77 18.33 3.38
CA MET A 1 33.65 19.22 3.68
C MET A 1 32.53 19.20 2.63
N LEU A 2 32.80 19.33 1.31
CA LEU A 2 31.71 19.17 0.32
C LEU A 2 30.97 17.82 0.41
N ARG A 3 31.70 16.73 0.74
CA ARG A 3 31.07 15.41 0.93
C ARG A 3 30.10 15.38 2.11
N SER A 4 30.44 16.01 3.24
CA SER A 4 29.54 16.09 4.40
C SER A 4 28.25 16.84 4.08
N LEU A 5 28.33 17.89 3.25
CA LEU A 5 27.16 18.60 2.76
C LEU A 5 26.29 17.71 1.86
N PHE A 6 26.88 16.96 0.91
CA PHE A 6 26.12 16.05 0.06
C PHE A 6 25.46 14.93 0.86
N THR A 7 26.18 14.33 1.82
CA THR A 7 25.63 13.32 2.73
C THR A 7 24.51 13.89 3.58
N GLY A 8 24.66 15.12 4.11
CA GLY A 8 23.59 15.80 4.84
C GLY A 8 22.35 16.07 4.00
N ILE A 9 22.53 16.49 2.73
CA ILE A 9 21.42 16.72 1.79
C ILE A 9 20.70 15.41 1.44
N SER A 10 21.45 14.31 1.19
CA SER A 10 20.83 13.02 0.94
C SER A 10 20.00 12.52 2.13
N GLY A 11 20.54 12.68 3.35
CA GLY A 11 19.81 12.37 4.59
C GLY A 11 18.56 13.23 4.80
N LEU A 12 18.61 14.55 4.50
CA LEU A 12 17.44 15.42 4.54
C LEU A 12 16.34 14.94 3.60
N ARG A 13 16.68 14.63 2.35
CA ARG A 13 15.72 14.13 1.36
C ARG A 13 15.10 12.81 1.77
N ALA A 14 15.92 11.89 2.29
CA ALA A 14 15.45 10.60 2.75
C ALA A 14 14.45 10.73 3.93
N HIS A 15 14.78 11.56 4.93
CA HIS A 15 13.86 11.81 6.05
C HIS A 15 12.62 12.58 5.65
N GLN A 16 12.70 13.49 4.65
CA GLN A 16 11.52 14.16 4.11
C GLN A 16 10.56 13.16 3.46
N GLN A 17 11.06 12.23 2.65
CA GLN A 17 10.25 11.19 2.04
C GLN A 17 9.60 10.27 3.09
N MET A 18 10.33 9.95 4.17
CA MET A 18 9.78 9.20 5.29
C MET A 18 8.65 10.00 5.98
N LEU A 19 8.82 11.31 6.20
CA LEU A 19 7.77 12.18 6.74
C LEU A 19 6.52 12.17 5.86
N ASP A 20 6.69 12.27 4.54
CA ASP A 20 5.58 12.28 3.58
C ASP A 20 4.79 10.97 3.64
N VAL A 21 5.46 9.81 3.66
CA VAL A 21 4.81 8.50 3.75
C VAL A 21 4.12 8.31 5.10
N THR A 22 4.79 8.63 6.21
CA THR A 22 4.23 8.53 7.56
C THR A 22 3.00 9.43 7.73
N SER A 23 3.08 10.68 7.23
CA SER A 23 1.96 11.62 7.27
C SER A 23 0.77 11.11 6.46
N ASN A 24 1.01 10.48 5.30
CA ASN A 24 -0.03 9.86 4.49
C ASN A 24 -0.68 8.68 5.22
N ASN A 25 0.10 7.82 5.90
CA ASN A 25 -0.44 6.73 6.72
C ASN A 25 -1.34 7.28 7.84
N ILE A 26 -0.90 8.30 8.57
CA ILE A 26 -1.67 8.94 9.64
C ILE A 26 -2.98 9.53 9.10
N ALA A 27 -2.93 10.24 7.97
CA ALA A 27 -4.11 10.84 7.35
C ALA A 27 -5.17 9.78 6.96
N ASN A 28 -4.72 8.56 6.61
CA ASN A 28 -5.59 7.48 6.14
C ASN A 28 -5.88 6.40 7.20
N VAL A 29 -5.67 6.69 8.49
CA VAL A 29 -5.94 5.73 9.58
C VAL A 29 -7.41 5.31 9.65
N ASN A 30 -8.34 6.20 9.28
CA ASN A 30 -9.79 5.94 9.26
C ASN A 30 -10.33 5.57 7.86
N THR A 31 -9.47 5.43 6.86
CA THR A 31 -9.89 5.11 5.49
C THR A 31 -10.08 3.59 5.35
N ALA A 32 -11.28 3.15 4.95
CA ALA A 32 -11.57 1.74 4.75
C ALA A 32 -10.68 1.14 3.62
N GLY A 33 -10.13 -0.05 3.86
CA GLY A 33 -9.29 -0.77 2.90
C GLY A 33 -7.91 -0.15 2.64
N TYR A 34 -7.54 0.92 3.36
CA TYR A 34 -6.21 1.50 3.22
C TYR A 34 -5.13 0.57 3.77
N LYS A 35 -4.01 0.49 3.06
CA LYS A 35 -2.83 -0.28 3.46
C LYS A 35 -1.66 0.66 3.68
N SER A 36 -1.04 0.54 4.87
CA SER A 36 0.12 1.33 5.25
C SER A 36 1.28 1.08 4.30
N SER A 37 2.08 2.12 4.10
CA SER A 37 3.31 2.04 3.33
C SER A 37 4.49 2.37 4.25
N SER A 38 5.62 1.72 4.06
CA SER A 38 6.88 2.00 4.76
C SER A 38 7.97 2.36 3.77
N THR A 39 8.94 3.15 4.21
CA THR A 39 10.10 3.54 3.41
C THR A 39 11.29 2.64 3.77
N VAL A 40 11.99 2.13 2.77
CA VAL A 40 13.22 1.36 2.92
C VAL A 40 14.37 2.20 2.42
N PHE A 41 15.40 2.37 3.26
CA PHE A 41 16.61 3.12 2.94
C PHE A 41 17.75 2.17 2.60
N GLU A 42 18.60 2.61 1.68
CA GLU A 42 19.87 1.96 1.35
C GLU A 42 21.00 2.98 1.34
N ASP A 43 22.23 2.51 1.60
CA ASP A 43 23.40 3.33 1.45
C ASP A 43 23.76 3.51 -0.03
N THR A 44 24.32 4.67 -0.35
CA THR A 44 24.90 4.90 -1.67
C THR A 44 26.32 4.33 -1.74
N LEU A 45 26.91 4.31 -2.94
CA LEU A 45 28.28 3.83 -3.15
C LEU A 45 29.26 4.42 -2.12
N SER A 46 30.12 3.56 -1.58
CA SER A 46 31.22 3.98 -0.70
C SER A 46 32.50 4.16 -1.53
N GLN A 47 33.20 5.28 -1.28
CA GLN A 47 34.51 5.52 -1.89
C GLN A 47 35.59 4.76 -1.11
N THR A 48 36.32 3.89 -1.78
CA THR A 48 37.49 3.21 -1.21
C THR A 48 38.70 4.12 -1.25
N ILE A 49 39.26 4.46 -0.09
CA ILE A 49 40.47 5.25 0.09
C ILE A 49 41.71 4.33 0.05
N SER A 50 41.62 3.18 0.69
CA SER A 50 42.65 2.11 0.68
C SER A 50 42.00 0.77 0.52
N GLY A 51 42.55 -0.07 -0.33
CA GLY A 51 42.12 -1.46 -0.53
C GLY A 51 42.50 -2.37 0.63
N ALA A 52 41.82 -3.53 0.72
CA ALA A 52 42.22 -4.58 1.65
C ALA A 52 43.57 -5.21 1.22
N GLY A 53 44.45 -5.43 2.18
CA GLY A 53 45.68 -6.17 1.99
C GLY A 53 45.57 -7.59 2.55
N ALA A 54 45.96 -8.60 1.78
CA ALA A 54 46.02 -9.96 2.26
C ALA A 54 47.16 -10.14 3.30
N PRO A 55 47.01 -11.01 4.30
CA PRO A 55 48.11 -11.32 5.22
C PRO A 55 49.28 -12.02 4.46
N THR A 56 50.47 -11.54 4.68
CA THR A 56 51.71 -12.17 4.22
C THR A 56 52.38 -12.82 5.43
N GLY A 57 53.25 -13.81 5.23
CA GLY A 57 53.85 -14.61 6.32
C GLY A 57 54.53 -13.79 7.44
N THR A 58 54.85 -12.52 7.21
CA THR A 58 55.51 -11.61 8.15
C THR A 58 54.59 -10.44 8.61
N ASN A 59 53.52 -10.11 7.88
CA ASN A 59 52.61 -9.00 8.20
C ASN A 59 51.17 -9.49 8.21
N GLY A 60 50.38 -9.02 9.18
CA GLY A 60 48.92 -9.22 9.18
C GLY A 60 48.21 -8.52 8.01
N GLY A 61 47.04 -9.03 7.64
CA GLY A 61 46.19 -8.38 6.66
C GLY A 61 45.64 -7.03 7.13
N THR A 62 45.37 -6.13 6.18
CA THR A 62 44.77 -4.81 6.45
C THR A 62 43.35 -4.73 5.89
N ASN A 63 42.44 -4.15 6.67
CA ASN A 63 41.06 -3.93 6.24
C ASN A 63 40.96 -2.73 5.27
N PRO A 64 39.98 -2.71 4.36
CA PRO A 64 39.76 -1.58 3.47
C PRO A 64 39.30 -0.35 4.27
N VAL A 65 39.75 0.84 3.85
CA VAL A 65 39.26 2.11 4.38
C VAL A 65 38.30 2.69 3.34
N GLN A 66 37.03 2.82 3.75
CA GLN A 66 35.96 3.28 2.87
C GLN A 66 35.18 4.41 3.54
N VAL A 67 34.68 5.35 2.75
CA VAL A 67 33.83 6.47 3.18
C VAL A 67 32.55 6.45 2.38
N GLY A 68 31.40 6.35 3.07
CA GLY A 68 30.08 6.40 2.46
C GLY A 68 29.76 7.77 1.87
N LEU A 69 28.96 7.82 0.83
CA LEU A 69 28.53 9.04 0.13
C LEU A 69 27.11 9.50 0.50
N GLY A 70 26.41 8.75 1.34
CA GLY A 70 25.07 9.12 1.82
C GLY A 70 24.08 7.97 1.77
N VAL A 71 22.79 8.32 1.80
CA VAL A 71 21.64 7.42 1.82
C VAL A 71 20.69 7.78 0.67
N GLN A 72 20.02 6.78 0.14
CA GLN A 72 18.91 6.96 -0.81
C GLN A 72 17.71 6.12 -0.41
N LEU A 73 16.54 6.45 -0.96
CA LEU A 73 15.34 5.61 -0.83
C LEU A 73 15.47 4.43 -1.79
N ALA A 74 15.50 3.21 -1.25
CA ALA A 74 15.47 1.97 -2.05
C ALA A 74 14.07 1.72 -2.64
N GLY A 75 13.03 2.03 -1.86
CA GLY A 75 11.64 1.87 -2.28
C GLY A 75 10.65 2.13 -1.17
N THR A 76 9.38 2.05 -1.54
CA THR A 76 8.27 2.05 -0.60
C THR A 76 7.59 0.69 -0.65
N GLU A 77 7.46 0.04 0.51
CA GLU A 77 6.76 -1.23 0.64
C GLU A 77 5.35 -1.01 1.17
N ILE A 78 4.37 -1.72 0.59
CA ILE A 78 2.99 -1.69 1.05
C ILE A 78 2.76 -2.92 1.93
N ASN A 79 2.24 -2.69 3.13
CA ASN A 79 1.88 -3.75 4.05
C ASN A 79 0.44 -4.20 3.79
N PHE A 80 0.25 -5.37 3.18
CA PHE A 80 -1.07 -5.95 2.90
C PHE A 80 -1.64 -6.80 4.04
N SER A 81 -1.07 -6.74 5.25
CA SER A 81 -1.68 -7.39 6.42
C SER A 81 -3.12 -6.92 6.60
N GLN A 82 -3.98 -7.82 7.09
CA GLN A 82 -5.38 -7.51 7.32
C GLN A 82 -5.54 -6.48 8.44
N GLY A 83 -6.39 -5.46 8.19
CA GLY A 83 -6.80 -4.47 9.19
C GLY A 83 -7.90 -5.00 10.13
N SER A 84 -8.33 -4.17 11.07
CA SER A 84 -9.45 -4.50 11.95
C SER A 84 -10.77 -4.49 11.18
N ASN A 85 -11.71 -5.35 11.60
CA ASN A 85 -13.02 -5.46 10.99
C ASN A 85 -14.01 -4.54 11.69
N GLN A 86 -14.70 -3.70 10.94
CA GLN A 86 -15.76 -2.83 11.46
C GLN A 86 -17.13 -3.29 10.97
N TYR A 87 -18.05 -3.56 11.89
CA TYR A 87 -19.43 -3.89 11.56
C TYR A 87 -20.21 -2.64 11.16
N THR A 88 -20.84 -2.69 9.98
CA THR A 88 -21.68 -1.58 9.45
C THR A 88 -23.14 -1.95 9.34
N GLY A 89 -23.47 -3.25 9.29
CA GLY A 89 -24.84 -3.75 9.14
C GLY A 89 -25.44 -3.56 7.73
N ARG A 90 -24.68 -3.02 6.76
CA ARG A 90 -25.12 -2.86 5.37
C ARG A 90 -24.74 -4.09 4.57
N THR A 91 -25.69 -4.70 3.88
CA THR A 91 -25.44 -5.89 3.03
C THR A 91 -24.51 -5.61 1.85
N SER A 92 -24.41 -4.36 1.41
CA SER A 92 -23.53 -3.91 0.34
C SER A 92 -22.07 -3.76 0.78
N ASP A 93 -21.82 -3.66 2.09
CA ASP A 93 -20.46 -3.57 2.62
C ASP A 93 -19.88 -4.98 2.75
N LEU A 94 -18.71 -5.18 2.16
CA LEU A 94 -18.08 -6.50 2.03
C LEU A 94 -16.66 -6.46 2.58
N LEU A 95 -16.35 -7.41 3.43
CA LEU A 95 -15.01 -7.63 3.95
C LEU A 95 -14.40 -8.88 3.31
N ILE A 96 -13.15 -8.79 2.88
CA ILE A 96 -12.35 -9.96 2.52
C ILE A 96 -11.61 -10.43 3.77
N ASN A 97 -11.89 -11.66 4.20
CA ASN A 97 -11.17 -12.29 5.29
C ASN A 97 -10.10 -13.23 4.71
N GLY A 98 -8.83 -12.85 4.80
CA GLY A 98 -7.70 -13.51 4.16
C GLY A 98 -7.18 -12.76 2.93
N ASP A 99 -6.49 -13.46 2.03
CA ASP A 99 -5.84 -12.85 0.87
C ASP A 99 -6.82 -12.64 -0.30
N GLY A 100 -6.62 -11.54 -1.04
CA GLY A 100 -7.37 -11.21 -2.25
C GLY A 100 -7.74 -9.75 -2.33
N PHE A 101 -8.26 -9.35 -3.47
CA PHE A 101 -8.71 -8.00 -3.80
C PHE A 101 -10.02 -8.09 -4.54
N PHE A 102 -10.91 -7.14 -4.35
CA PHE A 102 -12.04 -6.93 -5.24
C PHE A 102 -11.56 -6.50 -6.61
N VAL A 103 -12.18 -7.03 -7.65
CA VAL A 103 -11.89 -6.67 -9.04
C VAL A 103 -12.92 -5.65 -9.48
N LEU A 104 -12.44 -4.46 -9.84
CA LEU A 104 -13.26 -3.34 -10.24
C LEU A 104 -12.99 -3.01 -11.72
N ASN A 105 -14.00 -2.48 -12.38
CA ASN A 105 -13.92 -1.94 -13.74
C ASN A 105 -14.11 -0.42 -13.67
N ASN A 106 -13.06 0.32 -13.95
CA ASN A 106 -13.10 1.76 -14.03
C ASN A 106 -12.93 2.20 -15.50
N GLY A 107 -14.05 2.40 -16.20
CA GLY A 107 -14.03 2.85 -17.60
C GLY A 107 -13.31 1.91 -18.57
N GLY A 108 -13.37 0.60 -18.36
CA GLY A 108 -12.70 -0.43 -19.18
C GLY A 108 -11.33 -0.84 -18.69
N GLN A 109 -10.81 -0.19 -17.63
CA GLN A 109 -9.55 -0.56 -17.00
C GLN A 109 -9.82 -1.36 -15.71
N GLN A 110 -9.18 -2.52 -15.58
CA GLN A 110 -9.27 -3.32 -14.36
C GLN A 110 -8.42 -2.68 -13.26
N THR A 111 -9.06 -2.44 -12.12
CA THR A 111 -8.42 -2.01 -10.88
C THR A 111 -8.78 -2.96 -9.75
N PHE A 112 -7.98 -2.96 -8.71
CA PHE A 112 -8.09 -3.88 -7.58
C PHE A 112 -8.19 -3.08 -6.30
N SER A 113 -9.09 -3.46 -5.40
CA SER A 113 -9.26 -2.75 -4.12
C SER A 113 -9.48 -3.71 -2.96
N ARG A 114 -9.10 -3.25 -1.77
CA ARG A 114 -9.49 -3.87 -0.49
C ARG A 114 -10.66 -3.13 0.17
N ALA A 115 -10.99 -1.93 -0.33
CA ALA A 115 -12.16 -1.21 0.15
C ALA A 115 -13.43 -1.91 -0.34
N GLY A 116 -14.26 -2.34 0.59
CA GLY A 116 -15.50 -3.07 0.31
C GLY A 116 -16.76 -2.25 0.53
N SER A 117 -16.67 -0.92 0.53
CA SER A 117 -17.83 -0.05 0.64
C SER A 117 -18.49 0.11 -0.73
N PHE A 118 -19.53 -0.69 -0.98
CA PHE A 118 -20.26 -0.63 -2.26
C PHE A 118 -21.64 -0.04 -2.08
N SER A 119 -22.19 0.48 -3.17
CA SER A 119 -23.59 0.90 -3.29
C SER A 119 -24.20 0.30 -4.54
N LEU A 120 -25.52 0.06 -4.51
CA LEU A 120 -26.24 -0.38 -5.67
C LEU A 120 -26.65 0.86 -6.48
N ASP A 121 -26.35 0.90 -7.77
CA ASP A 121 -26.77 1.96 -8.67
C ASP A 121 -28.18 1.70 -9.25
N SER A 122 -28.70 2.65 -10.02
CA SER A 122 -30.02 2.55 -10.66
C SER A 122 -30.08 1.47 -11.75
N ALA A 123 -28.94 1.09 -12.33
CA ALA A 123 -28.84 0.04 -13.34
C ALA A 123 -28.70 -1.37 -12.73
N GLY A 124 -28.50 -1.45 -11.40
CA GLY A 124 -28.35 -2.73 -10.69
C GLY A 124 -26.90 -3.20 -10.59
N HIS A 125 -25.92 -2.31 -10.73
CA HIS A 125 -24.52 -2.64 -10.51
C HIS A 125 -24.09 -2.29 -9.08
N LEU A 126 -23.20 -3.08 -8.50
CA LEU A 126 -22.48 -2.70 -7.27
C LEU A 126 -21.31 -1.81 -7.68
N VAL A 127 -21.36 -0.55 -7.22
CA VAL A 127 -20.36 0.47 -7.53
C VAL A 127 -19.61 0.90 -6.28
N ALA A 128 -18.31 1.14 -6.43
CA ALA A 128 -17.48 1.78 -5.41
C ALA A 128 -17.77 3.29 -5.36
N PRO A 129 -17.34 4.02 -4.32
CA PRO A 129 -17.62 5.46 -4.17
C PRO A 129 -17.09 6.34 -5.31
N ASP A 130 -16.09 5.87 -6.05
CA ASP A 130 -15.50 6.52 -7.24
C ASP A 130 -16.24 6.19 -8.54
N GLY A 131 -17.28 5.34 -8.50
CA GLY A 131 -18.06 4.90 -9.65
C GLY A 131 -17.52 3.65 -10.37
N ALA A 132 -16.44 3.05 -9.89
CA ALA A 132 -15.94 1.79 -10.47
C ALA A 132 -16.91 0.63 -10.18
N ILE A 133 -17.20 -0.18 -11.19
CA ILE A 133 -18.16 -1.28 -11.12
C ILE A 133 -17.49 -2.56 -10.67
N LEU A 134 -18.11 -3.27 -9.71
CA LEU A 134 -17.62 -4.56 -9.23
C LEU A 134 -17.81 -5.63 -10.32
N GLN A 135 -16.75 -6.41 -10.58
CA GLN A 135 -16.77 -7.46 -11.60
C GLN A 135 -17.27 -8.81 -11.07
N SER A 136 -17.77 -9.61 -11.99
CA SER A 136 -18.20 -11.00 -11.76
C SER A 136 -17.05 -11.99 -11.97
N ALA A 137 -17.01 -13.06 -11.19
CA ALA A 137 -16.04 -14.16 -11.35
C ALA A 137 -16.18 -14.90 -12.69
N ALA A 138 -17.32 -14.78 -13.36
CA ALA A 138 -17.54 -15.32 -14.71
C ALA A 138 -16.93 -14.42 -15.82
N GLY A 139 -16.45 -13.24 -15.45
CA GLY A 139 -15.97 -12.20 -16.37
C GLY A 139 -17.05 -11.17 -16.69
N GLY A 140 -16.62 -9.92 -16.86
CA GLY A 140 -17.51 -8.77 -17.05
C GLY A 140 -18.06 -8.19 -15.76
N ASP A 141 -18.90 -7.17 -15.89
CA ASP A 141 -19.47 -6.45 -14.77
C ASP A 141 -20.55 -7.32 -14.06
N LEU A 142 -20.64 -7.21 -12.74
CA LEU A 142 -21.65 -7.94 -11.96
C LEU A 142 -23.02 -7.29 -12.18
N ASP A 143 -23.86 -7.96 -12.97
CA ASP A 143 -25.21 -7.49 -13.29
C ASP A 143 -26.21 -8.00 -12.25
N LEU A 144 -26.79 -7.08 -11.47
CA LEU A 144 -27.83 -7.32 -10.51
C LEU A 144 -29.12 -6.54 -10.89
N SER A 145 -29.33 -6.26 -12.16
CA SER A 145 -30.49 -5.50 -12.69
C SER A 145 -31.83 -6.10 -12.24
N ALA A 146 -31.85 -7.40 -11.99
CA ALA A 146 -33.01 -8.09 -11.41
C ALA A 146 -33.39 -7.58 -10.00
N LEU A 147 -32.44 -7.04 -9.22
CA LEU A 147 -32.74 -6.38 -7.94
C LEU A 147 -33.39 -5.01 -8.13
N SER A 148 -32.93 -4.26 -9.15
CA SER A 148 -33.48 -2.94 -9.49
C SER A 148 -34.89 -3.04 -10.08
N SER A 149 -35.23 -4.12 -10.76
CA SER A 149 -36.56 -4.35 -11.37
C SER A 149 -37.67 -4.67 -10.36
N GLY A 150 -37.34 -4.77 -9.06
CA GLY A 150 -38.30 -5.08 -8.00
C GLY A 150 -38.77 -6.55 -7.94
N THR A 151 -38.11 -7.44 -8.70
CA THR A 151 -38.40 -8.89 -8.71
C THR A 151 -38.03 -9.53 -7.37
N TYR A 152 -37.00 -9.00 -6.71
CA TYR A 152 -36.52 -9.48 -5.41
C TYR A 152 -36.77 -8.44 -4.31
N LYS A 153 -37.21 -8.90 -3.14
CA LYS A 153 -37.44 -8.03 -1.96
C LYS A 153 -36.19 -7.73 -1.16
N SER A 154 -35.26 -8.65 -1.16
CA SER A 154 -33.99 -8.52 -0.43
C SER A 154 -32.92 -9.34 -1.14
N TRP A 155 -31.66 -9.03 -0.80
CA TRP A 155 -30.51 -9.75 -1.31
C TRP A 155 -29.49 -9.98 -0.19
N SER A 156 -28.67 -10.98 -0.35
CA SER A 156 -27.61 -11.33 0.58
C SER A 156 -26.40 -11.86 -0.18
N VAL A 157 -25.21 -11.67 0.41
CA VAL A 157 -23.98 -12.23 -0.12
C VAL A 157 -23.54 -13.38 0.78
N THR A 158 -23.16 -14.49 0.17
CA THR A 158 -22.62 -15.65 0.90
C THR A 158 -21.12 -15.48 1.14
N THR A 159 -20.57 -16.28 2.04
CA THR A 159 -19.10 -16.31 2.30
C THR A 159 -18.28 -16.77 1.08
N SER A 160 -18.90 -17.46 0.13
CA SER A 160 -18.29 -17.83 -1.16
C SER A 160 -18.41 -16.75 -2.24
N GLY A 161 -18.98 -15.58 -1.90
CA GLY A 161 -19.12 -14.46 -2.84
C GLY A 161 -20.31 -14.57 -3.80
N VAL A 162 -21.20 -15.52 -3.58
CA VAL A 162 -22.43 -15.62 -4.38
C VAL A 162 -23.45 -14.63 -3.86
N VAL A 163 -23.96 -13.79 -4.76
CA VAL A 163 -25.04 -12.86 -4.49
C VAL A 163 -26.37 -13.57 -4.72
N ASN A 164 -27.16 -13.71 -3.68
CA ASN A 164 -28.48 -14.34 -3.72
C ASN A 164 -29.57 -13.28 -3.63
N GLY A 165 -30.51 -13.31 -4.54
CA GLY A 165 -31.76 -12.55 -4.45
C GLY A 165 -32.87 -13.40 -3.79
N VAL A 166 -33.67 -12.78 -2.92
CA VAL A 166 -34.82 -13.43 -2.27
C VAL A 166 -36.09 -12.86 -2.86
N ASP A 167 -36.87 -13.72 -3.53
CA ASP A 167 -38.13 -13.34 -4.14
C ASP A 167 -39.26 -13.13 -3.09
N ALA A 168 -40.37 -12.59 -3.52
CA ALA A 168 -41.57 -12.39 -2.69
C ALA A 168 -42.12 -13.70 -2.06
N THR A 169 -41.83 -14.85 -2.68
CA THR A 169 -42.20 -16.19 -2.22
C THR A 169 -41.22 -16.79 -1.22
N GLY A 170 -40.08 -16.12 -0.94
CA GLY A 170 -39.01 -16.63 -0.10
C GLY A 170 -38.02 -17.57 -0.83
N ALA A 171 -38.18 -17.75 -2.14
CA ALA A 171 -37.21 -18.51 -2.92
C ALA A 171 -35.92 -17.71 -3.11
N THR A 172 -34.76 -18.38 -2.96
CA THR A 172 -33.44 -17.79 -3.14
C THR A 172 -32.88 -18.19 -4.50
N THR A 173 -32.48 -17.19 -5.30
CA THR A 173 -31.87 -17.39 -6.61
C THR A 173 -30.49 -16.78 -6.62
N ALA A 174 -29.47 -17.50 -7.10
CA ALA A 174 -28.13 -16.97 -7.30
C ALA A 174 -28.14 -16.03 -8.52
N LEU A 175 -27.76 -14.78 -8.31
CA LEU A 175 -27.71 -13.74 -9.35
C LEU A 175 -26.33 -13.65 -9.98
N GLY A 176 -25.28 -13.85 -9.20
CA GLY A 176 -23.89 -13.77 -9.68
C GLY A 176 -22.89 -14.08 -8.59
N THR A 177 -21.62 -14.19 -8.97
CA THR A 177 -20.53 -14.42 -8.02
C THR A 177 -19.54 -13.27 -8.14
N ILE A 178 -19.17 -12.68 -7.02
CA ILE A 178 -18.21 -11.57 -6.94
C ILE A 178 -16.81 -12.05 -7.34
N ALA A 179 -16.15 -11.28 -8.22
CA ALA A 179 -14.77 -11.53 -8.59
C ALA A 179 -13.81 -11.11 -7.49
N MET A 180 -12.90 -12.02 -7.15
CA MET A 180 -11.74 -11.74 -6.34
C MET A 180 -10.46 -12.06 -7.10
N ALA A 181 -9.43 -11.25 -6.92
CA ALA A 181 -8.12 -11.46 -7.52
C ALA A 181 -7.07 -11.72 -6.44
N THR A 182 -6.11 -12.60 -6.74
CA THR A 182 -4.87 -12.76 -5.97
C THR A 182 -3.68 -12.54 -6.89
N PHE A 183 -2.56 -12.10 -6.31
CA PHE A 183 -1.32 -11.83 -7.02
C PHE A 183 -0.18 -12.65 -6.43
N ALA A 184 0.76 -13.05 -7.28
CA ALA A 184 1.97 -13.72 -6.82
C ALA A 184 2.84 -12.80 -5.94
N ASN A 185 2.86 -11.50 -6.26
CA ASN A 185 3.56 -10.48 -5.50
C ASN A 185 2.65 -9.25 -5.31
N PRO A 186 1.87 -9.18 -4.21
CA PRO A 186 1.02 -8.03 -3.92
C PRO A 186 1.80 -6.72 -3.74
N GLY A 187 3.04 -6.79 -3.20
CA GLY A 187 3.90 -5.62 -3.01
C GLY A 187 4.29 -4.91 -4.31
N GLY A 188 4.19 -5.61 -5.45
CA GLY A 188 4.44 -5.04 -6.77
C GLY A 188 3.26 -4.26 -7.37
N LEU A 189 2.11 -4.19 -6.71
CA LEU A 189 0.96 -3.43 -7.19
C LEU A 189 1.23 -1.92 -7.13
N MET A 190 0.74 -1.19 -8.14
CA MET A 190 0.82 0.28 -8.18
C MET A 190 -0.45 0.89 -7.58
N LYS A 191 -0.31 1.85 -6.67
CA LYS A 191 -1.45 2.67 -6.18
C LYS A 191 -1.88 3.65 -7.27
N VAL A 192 -3.17 3.69 -7.59
CA VAL A 192 -3.75 4.59 -8.60
C VAL A 192 -4.53 5.74 -7.94
N GLY A 193 -4.86 5.63 -6.66
CA GLY A 193 -5.75 6.53 -5.92
C GLY A 193 -7.01 5.78 -5.47
N ASP A 194 -7.89 6.45 -4.71
CA ASP A 194 -9.20 5.93 -4.27
C ASP A 194 -9.14 4.53 -3.60
N SER A 195 -8.04 4.23 -2.91
CA SER A 195 -7.74 2.91 -2.34
C SER A 195 -7.70 1.79 -3.39
N GLN A 196 -7.40 2.12 -4.64
CA GLN A 196 -7.29 1.18 -5.75
C GLN A 196 -5.84 0.94 -6.15
N TYR A 197 -5.63 -0.24 -6.70
CA TYR A 197 -4.34 -0.73 -7.17
C TYR A 197 -4.46 -1.19 -8.62
N GLN A 198 -3.37 -1.09 -9.35
CA GLN A 198 -3.24 -1.61 -10.70
C GLN A 198 -2.13 -2.66 -10.75
N ALA A 199 -2.33 -3.70 -11.57
CA ALA A 199 -1.29 -4.69 -11.80
C ALA A 199 -0.08 -4.06 -12.50
N SER A 200 1.11 -4.43 -12.05
CA SER A 200 2.38 -4.04 -12.67
C SER A 200 3.10 -5.26 -13.22
N ALA A 201 4.19 -5.02 -13.94
CA ALA A 201 5.04 -6.10 -14.44
C ALA A 201 5.63 -6.97 -13.30
N ASN A 202 5.78 -6.42 -12.10
CA ASN A 202 6.36 -7.10 -10.93
C ASN A 202 5.31 -7.76 -10.02
N SER A 203 4.02 -7.39 -10.14
CA SER A 203 2.94 -8.04 -9.37
C SER A 203 2.57 -9.42 -9.91
N GLY A 204 2.88 -9.67 -11.18
CA GLY A 204 2.36 -10.81 -11.93
C GLY A 204 0.92 -10.57 -12.41
N ALA A 205 0.40 -11.51 -13.18
CA ALA A 205 -0.98 -11.46 -13.68
C ALA A 205 -1.99 -11.71 -12.54
N ALA A 206 -3.10 -10.99 -12.57
CA ALA A 206 -4.20 -11.19 -11.64
C ALA A 206 -4.82 -12.59 -11.82
N GLN A 207 -4.87 -13.37 -10.76
CA GLN A 207 -5.57 -14.65 -10.73
C GLN A 207 -6.99 -14.42 -10.24
N ILE A 208 -7.93 -14.26 -11.18
CA ILE A 208 -9.33 -13.92 -10.89
C ILE A 208 -10.16 -15.17 -10.68
N GLY A 209 -11.11 -15.12 -9.73
CA GLY A 209 -12.07 -16.20 -9.48
C GLY A 209 -12.97 -15.88 -8.29
N GLY A 210 -13.79 -16.83 -7.87
CA GLY A 210 -14.66 -16.67 -6.71
C GLY A 210 -13.93 -16.76 -5.37
N ALA A 211 -14.56 -16.29 -4.30
CA ALA A 211 -14.06 -16.44 -2.94
C ALA A 211 -13.94 -17.91 -2.52
N ASN A 212 -13.12 -18.19 -1.52
CA ASN A 212 -12.83 -19.54 -1.01
C ASN A 212 -12.22 -20.51 -2.04
N THR A 213 -11.67 -20.02 -3.16
CA THR A 213 -11.05 -20.86 -4.19
C THR A 213 -9.66 -20.36 -4.54
N GLY A 214 -8.71 -21.26 -4.81
CA GLY A 214 -7.37 -20.89 -5.30
C GLY A 214 -6.57 -19.97 -4.37
N GLY A 215 -6.70 -20.13 -3.05
CA GLY A 215 -5.99 -19.31 -2.05
C GLY A 215 -6.63 -17.95 -1.79
N ARG A 216 -7.79 -17.66 -2.40
CA ARG A 216 -8.57 -16.44 -2.11
C ARG A 216 -9.33 -16.58 -0.81
N GLY A 217 -9.36 -15.49 -0.03
CA GLY A 217 -10.08 -15.43 1.23
C GLY A 217 -11.60 -15.59 1.09
N SER A 218 -12.29 -15.61 2.21
CA SER A 218 -13.75 -15.61 2.29
C SER A 218 -14.30 -14.18 2.33
N LEU A 219 -15.55 -14.00 1.89
CA LEU A 219 -16.27 -12.74 2.01
C LEU A 219 -17.15 -12.74 3.26
N THR A 220 -17.19 -11.63 3.97
CA THR A 220 -18.09 -11.41 5.10
C THR A 220 -18.93 -10.17 4.82
N PRO A 221 -20.23 -10.30 4.58
CA PRO A 221 -21.11 -9.16 4.35
C PRO A 221 -21.42 -8.41 5.65
N GLY A 222 -21.70 -7.11 5.54
CA GLY A 222 -22.02 -6.25 6.68
C GLY A 222 -20.81 -5.77 7.47
N TYR A 223 -19.61 -5.95 6.96
CA TYR A 223 -18.35 -5.50 7.56
C TYR A 223 -17.49 -4.77 6.53
N LEU A 224 -16.68 -3.85 7.02
CA LEU A 224 -15.62 -3.20 6.26
C LEU A 224 -14.27 -3.52 6.88
N GLU A 225 -13.24 -3.61 6.05
CA GLU A 225 -11.86 -3.64 6.50
C GLU A 225 -11.38 -2.22 6.76
N MET A 226 -10.94 -1.96 7.99
CA MET A 226 -10.33 -0.68 8.33
C MET A 226 -8.86 -0.66 7.93
N SER A 227 -8.27 0.53 7.97
CA SER A 227 -6.82 0.69 7.77
C SER A 227 -6.03 -0.21 8.73
N ASN A 228 -4.90 -0.74 8.27
CA ASN A 228 -3.96 -1.48 9.11
C ASN A 228 -2.87 -0.57 9.72
N VAL A 229 -3.09 0.74 9.72
CA VAL A 229 -2.17 1.74 10.29
C VAL A 229 -2.23 1.70 11.82
N ASP A 230 -1.08 1.52 12.45
CA ASP A 230 -0.91 1.74 13.89
C ASP A 230 -0.52 3.20 14.14
N LEU A 231 -1.45 3.99 14.67
CA LEU A 231 -1.24 5.42 14.91
C LEU A 231 -0.09 5.69 15.89
N ALA A 232 0.11 4.85 16.91
CA ALA A 232 1.18 5.04 17.88
C ALA A 232 2.57 4.81 17.25
N ALA A 233 2.68 3.75 16.41
CA ALA A 233 3.89 3.47 15.66
C ALA A 233 4.18 4.59 14.64
N GLU A 234 3.18 5.07 13.92
CA GLU A 234 3.38 6.12 12.91
C GLU A 234 3.73 7.48 13.54
N LEU A 235 3.13 7.86 14.68
CA LEU A 235 3.53 9.06 15.41
C LEU A 235 4.98 8.96 15.91
N THR A 236 5.42 7.79 16.32
CA THR A 236 6.82 7.55 16.69
C THR A 236 7.75 7.71 15.49
N ASN A 237 7.39 7.12 14.34
CA ASN A 237 8.13 7.25 13.09
C ASN A 237 8.21 8.71 12.61
N LEU A 238 7.13 9.47 12.80
CA LEU A 238 7.09 10.91 12.50
C LEU A 238 8.10 11.67 13.36
N ILE A 239 8.15 11.42 14.66
CA ILE A 239 9.13 12.06 15.57
C ILE A 239 10.56 11.67 15.18
N ILE A 240 10.81 10.41 14.86
CA ILE A 240 12.14 9.94 14.42
C ILE A 240 12.57 10.65 13.13
N SER A 241 11.69 10.72 12.14
CA SER A 241 11.99 11.37 10.86
C SER A 241 12.19 12.87 10.99
N GLU A 242 11.39 13.55 11.84
CA GLU A 242 11.56 14.96 12.15
C GLU A 242 12.91 15.23 12.84
N ARG A 243 13.27 14.41 13.84
CA ARG A 243 14.57 14.52 14.51
C ARG A 243 15.74 14.22 13.59
N GLY A 244 15.59 13.22 12.70
CA GLY A 244 16.57 12.92 11.67
C GLY A 244 16.77 14.07 10.68
N PHE A 245 15.68 14.71 10.26
CA PHE A 245 15.72 15.91 9.43
C PHE A 245 16.44 17.07 10.13
N GLN A 246 16.10 17.35 11.39
CA GLN A 246 16.77 18.37 12.19
C GLN A 246 18.27 18.11 12.38
N ALA A 247 18.66 16.84 12.63
CA ALA A 247 20.04 16.44 12.78
C ALA A 247 20.85 16.70 11.49
N ASN A 248 20.32 16.28 10.33
CA ASN A 248 20.98 16.48 9.04
C ASN A 248 21.05 17.97 8.66
N SER A 249 20.04 18.78 9.02
CA SER A 249 20.08 20.24 8.85
C SER A 249 21.22 20.86 9.66
N ARG A 250 21.44 20.40 10.89
CA ARG A 250 22.58 20.88 11.72
C ARG A 250 23.93 20.51 11.13
N VAL A 251 24.07 19.33 10.50
CA VAL A 251 25.30 18.96 9.79
C VAL A 251 25.63 19.97 8.69
N ILE A 252 24.61 20.44 7.96
CA ILE A 252 24.81 21.45 6.90
C ILE A 252 25.23 22.79 7.50
N THR A 253 24.54 23.29 8.55
CA THR A 253 24.87 24.57 9.18
C THR A 253 26.26 24.55 9.78
N THR A 254 26.63 23.49 10.50
CA THR A 254 28.03 23.40 11.07
C THR A 254 29.08 23.29 9.97
N SER A 255 28.80 22.63 8.85
CA SER A 255 29.70 22.55 7.72
C SER A 255 29.89 23.91 7.06
N ASP A 256 28.82 24.72 6.98
CA ASP A 256 28.88 26.11 6.47
C ASP A 256 29.69 27.03 7.41
N GLU A 257 29.49 26.96 8.73
CA GLU A 257 30.25 27.67 9.73
C GLU A 257 31.76 27.38 9.65
N VAL A 258 32.13 26.10 9.46
CA VAL A 258 33.53 25.71 9.27
C VAL A 258 34.10 26.26 7.97
N LEU A 259 33.32 26.29 6.89
CA LEU A 259 33.73 26.88 5.61
C LEU A 259 33.95 28.39 5.76
N GLN A 260 33.05 29.12 6.44
CA GLN A 260 33.17 30.53 6.71
C GLN A 260 34.43 30.85 7.55
N SER A 261 34.66 30.01 8.59
CA SER A 261 35.87 30.14 9.43
C SER A 261 37.17 29.96 8.63
N LEU A 262 37.19 29.00 7.68
CA LEU A 262 38.34 28.77 6.80
C LEU A 262 38.55 29.96 5.82
N ILE A 263 37.49 30.54 5.31
CA ILE A 263 37.60 31.74 4.43
C ILE A 263 38.12 32.93 5.22
N SER A 264 37.66 33.12 6.48
CA SER A 264 38.13 34.20 7.33
C SER A 264 39.60 34.09 7.78
N LEU A 265 40.12 32.83 7.86
CA LEU A 265 41.54 32.56 8.15
C LEU A 265 42.46 32.89 6.96
N LYS A 266 41.93 33.02 5.76
CA LYS A 266 42.70 33.34 4.54
C LYS A 266 42.85 34.85 4.30
N ASN A 267 42.01 35.65 4.94
CA ASN A 267 42.08 37.10 4.91
C ASN A 267 42.83 37.63 6.11
#